data_8aaeda4bc37e02235fb533d8bc52e9b8
#
_entry.id   8aaeda4bc37e02235fb533d8bc52e9b8
#
_cell.length_a   1.000
_cell.length_b   1.000
_cell.length_c   1.000
_cell.angle_alpha   90.00
_cell.angle_beta   90.00
_cell.angle_gamma   90.00
#
_symmetry.space_group_name_H-M   'P 1'
#
loop_
_entity.id
_entity.type
_entity.pdbx_description
1 polymer ?
#
loop_
_entity_poly.entity_id
_entity_poly.type
_entity_poly.pdbx_seq_one_letter_code
_entity_poly.pdbx_strand_id
1 'polypeptide(L)'
;MLKKPSMSLAVILTCAVACAPALANDPAKPAPAKPAAAAAAATLALTPGQMDAAQRVMTGKANCEFGEQIDVSAVDGKPGHFQLKHKAATYNLVPEETTTGAVRLEDKRAGIVWLQIPSKSMLMNAKIGQRVADNCQMAQQKS
;
A
#
# COMPACT_ATOMS: atom_id res chain seq x y z
N MET A 1 -48.26 -13.90 14.60
CA MET A 1 -48.34 -15.35 14.38
C MET A 1 -46.94 -15.85 14.19
N LEU A 2 -46.28 -16.23 15.25
CA LEU A 2 -46.12 -17.55 15.87
C LEU A 2 -45.85 -18.68 14.89
N LYS A 3 -44.57 -19.16 14.83
CA LYS A 3 -44.27 -20.56 15.16
C LYS A 3 -42.75 -20.83 15.14
N LYS A 4 -42.18 -21.04 16.31
CA LYS A 4 -41.17 -22.07 16.62
C LYS A 4 -41.99 -23.39 16.82
N PRO A 5 -41.40 -24.60 16.92
CA PRO A 5 -40.09 -25.05 17.38
C PRO A 5 -39.53 -26.26 16.57
N SER A 6 -38.33 -26.78 16.82
CA SER A 6 -38.23 -28.11 17.44
C SER A 6 -36.78 -28.57 17.62
N MET A 7 -36.48 -28.95 18.82
CA MET A 7 -35.40 -29.73 19.39
C MET A 7 -35.36 -31.15 18.85
N SER A 8 -34.16 -31.73 18.78
CA SER A 8 -33.83 -33.16 19.02
C SER A 8 -32.30 -33.20 19.14
N LEU A 9 -31.73 -33.41 20.25
CA LEU A 9 -31.54 -34.46 21.22
C LEU A 9 -30.71 -35.67 20.70
N ALA A 10 -29.48 -35.75 21.26
CA ALA A 10 -28.66 -36.88 21.65
C ALA A 10 -28.23 -37.93 20.62
N VAL A 11 -26.91 -38.21 20.62
CA VAL A 11 -26.40 -39.53 21.07
C VAL A 11 -24.90 -39.43 21.38
N ILE A 12 -24.57 -39.81 22.57
CA ILE A 12 -23.23 -40.06 23.15
C ILE A 12 -22.71 -41.39 22.59
N LEU A 13 -21.45 -41.42 22.14
CA LEU A 13 -20.72 -42.68 22.09
C LEU A 13 -19.27 -42.46 22.47
N THR A 14 -18.95 -42.86 23.66
CA THR A 14 -17.62 -43.03 24.25
C THR A 14 -16.88 -44.18 23.58
N CYS A 15 -15.65 -43.96 23.14
CA CYS A 15 -14.67 -45.03 23.01
C CYS A 15 -13.30 -44.53 23.50
N ALA A 16 -12.94 -44.97 24.66
CA ALA A 16 -11.60 -44.88 25.21
C ALA A 16 -10.74 -46.00 24.63
N VAL A 17 -9.62 -45.67 24.03
CA VAL A 17 -8.50 -46.59 23.89
C VAL A 17 -7.23 -45.81 24.23
N ALA A 18 -6.68 -46.20 25.36
CA ALA A 18 -5.36 -45.83 25.82
C ALA A 18 -4.29 -46.62 25.05
N CYS A 19 -3.27 -45.96 24.57
CA CYS A 19 -1.95 -46.54 24.38
C CYS A 19 -0.90 -45.44 24.48
N ALA A 20 -0.08 -45.54 25.52
CA ALA A 20 1.12 -44.75 25.77
C ALA A 20 2.36 -45.46 25.20
N PRO A 21 3.61 -44.98 25.43
CA PRO A 21 4.31 -43.85 24.81
C PRO A 21 5.57 -44.37 24.08
N ALA A 22 6.04 -43.61 23.12
CA ALA A 22 7.42 -43.77 22.66
C ALA A 22 8.09 -42.40 22.66
N LEU A 23 8.95 -42.20 23.62
CA LEU A 23 9.96 -41.17 23.68
C LEU A 23 10.95 -41.38 22.50
N ALA A 24 10.96 -40.52 21.56
CA ALA A 24 12.09 -40.30 20.66
C ALA A 24 12.42 -38.83 20.71
N ASN A 25 13.36 -38.48 21.57
CA ASN A 25 14.12 -37.24 21.50
C ASN A 25 15.05 -37.32 20.30
N ASP A 26 14.67 -36.65 19.21
CA ASP A 26 15.60 -36.25 18.18
C ASP A 26 15.88 -34.77 18.37
N PRO A 27 17.13 -34.36 18.60
CA PRO A 27 17.48 -32.94 18.61
C PRO A 27 17.39 -32.39 17.18
N ALA A 28 16.29 -31.74 16.88
CA ALA A 28 16.13 -31.01 15.62
C ALA A 28 17.23 -29.98 15.51
N LYS A 29 18.16 -30.23 14.62
CA LYS A 29 19.16 -29.31 14.07
C LYS A 29 18.49 -28.00 13.71
N PRO A 30 18.97 -26.84 14.21
CA PRO A 30 18.41 -25.55 13.82
C PRO A 30 18.55 -25.39 12.30
N ALA A 31 17.45 -25.30 11.61
CA ALA A 31 17.43 -24.88 10.23
C ALA A 31 17.98 -23.44 10.15
N PRO A 32 18.87 -23.13 9.20
CA PRO A 32 19.37 -21.76 9.07
C PRO A 32 18.21 -20.83 8.75
N ALA A 33 17.99 -19.88 9.63
CA ALA A 33 17.01 -18.82 9.44
C ALA A 33 17.39 -18.06 8.16
N LYS A 34 16.58 -18.24 7.15
CA LYS A 34 16.67 -17.54 5.88
C LYS A 34 16.58 -16.04 6.15
N PRO A 35 17.49 -15.20 5.65
CA PRO A 35 17.51 -13.77 5.96
C PRO A 35 16.36 -13.04 5.24
N ALA A 36 15.17 -13.11 5.83
CA ALA A 36 14.03 -12.32 5.36
C ALA A 36 14.18 -10.82 5.70
N ALA A 37 15.10 -10.49 6.63
CA ALA A 37 15.34 -9.10 7.04
C ALA A 37 16.19 -8.31 6.02
N ALA A 38 17.03 -8.96 5.23
CA ALA A 38 17.86 -8.27 4.23
C ALA A 38 17.07 -7.85 2.98
N ALA A 39 16.02 -8.60 2.63
CA ALA A 39 15.16 -8.25 1.50
C ALA A 39 14.23 -7.04 1.79
N ALA A 40 13.85 -6.85 3.07
CA ALA A 40 13.04 -5.70 3.48
C ALA A 40 13.86 -4.40 3.57
N ALA A 41 15.16 -4.49 3.84
CA ALA A 41 16.04 -3.31 3.87
C ALA A 41 16.45 -2.84 2.47
N ALA A 42 16.52 -3.74 1.50
CA ALA A 42 16.85 -3.40 0.11
C ALA A 42 15.74 -2.63 -0.63
N THR A 43 14.50 -2.69 -0.13
CA THR A 43 13.35 -1.99 -0.70
C THR A 43 13.21 -0.54 -0.23
N LEU A 44 14.06 -0.06 0.66
CA LEU A 44 13.99 1.30 1.22
C LEU A 44 14.96 2.29 0.57
N ALA A 45 15.93 1.81 -0.20
CA ALA A 45 16.85 2.67 -0.93
C ALA A 45 16.28 2.96 -2.32
N LEU A 46 15.97 4.23 -2.56
CA LEU A 46 15.54 4.70 -3.89
C LEU A 46 16.72 4.70 -4.85
N THR A 47 16.47 4.41 -6.12
CA THR A 47 17.47 4.54 -7.17
C THR A 47 17.86 6.00 -7.40
N PRO A 48 19.04 6.28 -7.99
CA PRO A 48 19.41 7.64 -8.35
C PRO A 48 18.36 8.33 -9.26
N GLY A 49 17.75 7.59 -10.20
CA GLY A 49 16.69 8.11 -11.06
C GLY A 49 15.40 8.43 -10.29
N GLN A 50 15.04 7.62 -9.31
CA GLN A 50 13.93 7.93 -8.40
C GLN A 50 14.21 9.17 -7.55
N MET A 51 15.45 9.35 -7.09
CA MET A 51 15.84 10.55 -6.33
C MET A 51 15.82 11.80 -7.20
N ASP A 52 16.23 11.71 -8.47
CA ASP A 52 16.10 12.80 -9.44
C ASP A 52 14.63 13.13 -9.70
N ALA A 53 13.78 12.13 -9.88
CA ALA A 53 12.34 12.34 -10.01
C ALA A 53 11.74 12.96 -8.74
N ALA A 54 12.21 12.61 -7.55
CA ALA A 54 11.77 13.18 -6.28
C ALA A 54 12.00 14.70 -6.19
N GLN A 55 13.10 15.20 -6.76
CA GLN A 55 13.40 16.63 -6.76
C GLN A 55 12.43 17.46 -7.62
N ARG A 56 11.75 16.82 -8.57
CA ARG A 56 10.78 17.44 -9.46
C ARG A 56 9.34 17.37 -8.96
N VAL A 57 9.11 16.71 -7.83
CA VAL A 57 7.77 16.55 -7.25
C VAL A 57 7.28 17.90 -6.74
N MET A 58 6.13 18.32 -7.24
CA MET A 58 5.41 19.45 -6.69
C MET A 58 4.62 18.98 -5.46
N THR A 59 4.81 19.67 -4.35
CA THR A 59 4.12 19.40 -3.08
C THR A 59 3.11 20.51 -2.76
N GLY A 60 2.13 20.20 -1.93
CA GLY A 60 1.08 21.11 -1.49
C GLY A 60 -0.32 20.63 -1.91
N LYS A 61 -1.28 21.54 -1.81
CA LYS A 61 -2.68 21.27 -2.14
C LYS A 61 -2.94 21.39 -3.63
N ALA A 62 -3.59 20.39 -4.17
CA ALA A 62 -4.12 20.39 -5.52
C ALA A 62 -5.66 20.46 -5.46
N ASN A 63 -6.25 21.37 -6.25
CA ASN A 63 -7.69 21.44 -6.45
C ASN A 63 -8.02 20.69 -7.74
N CYS A 64 -8.88 19.72 -7.66
CA CYS A 64 -9.28 18.84 -8.76
C CYS A 64 -10.70 19.16 -9.25
N GLU A 65 -11.13 18.47 -10.29
CA GLU A 65 -12.54 18.51 -10.75
C GLU A 65 -13.50 18.10 -9.63
N PHE A 66 -14.74 18.56 -9.75
CA PHE A 66 -15.84 18.27 -8.82
C PHE A 66 -15.60 18.69 -7.36
N GLY A 67 -14.68 19.65 -7.14
CA GLY A 67 -14.34 20.15 -5.80
C GLY A 67 -13.50 19.17 -4.96
N GLU A 68 -12.94 18.16 -5.58
CA GLU A 68 -12.01 17.23 -4.92
C GLU A 68 -10.70 17.96 -4.58
N GLN A 69 -10.13 17.62 -3.43
CA GLN A 69 -8.84 18.15 -3.00
C GLN A 69 -7.88 17.02 -2.64
N ILE A 70 -6.64 17.22 -3.03
CA ILE A 70 -5.53 16.29 -2.73
C ILE A 70 -4.40 17.12 -2.12
N ASP A 71 -3.80 16.57 -1.07
CA ASP A 71 -2.62 17.17 -0.44
C ASP A 71 -1.44 16.23 -0.60
N VAL A 72 -0.33 16.74 -1.12
CA VAL A 72 0.92 15.99 -1.31
C VAL A 72 2.01 16.65 -0.49
N SER A 73 2.64 15.88 0.39
CA SER A 73 3.71 16.35 1.26
C SER A 73 4.91 15.39 1.23
N ALA A 74 6.11 15.92 1.39
CA ALA A 74 7.29 15.11 1.64
C ALA A 74 7.22 14.49 3.04
N VAL A 75 7.81 13.31 3.20
CA VAL A 75 7.87 12.65 4.50
C VAL A 75 9.17 13.05 5.20
N ASP A 76 9.05 13.65 6.38
CA ASP A 76 10.20 14.08 7.17
C ASP A 76 11.12 12.90 7.50
N GLY A 77 12.42 13.11 7.36
CA GLY A 77 13.44 12.09 7.63
C GLY A 77 13.50 10.94 6.62
N LYS A 78 12.71 11.01 5.53
CA LYS A 78 12.72 10.00 4.45
C LYS A 78 12.81 10.66 3.08
N PRO A 79 14.01 11.05 2.64
CA PRO A 79 14.19 11.69 1.34
C PRO A 79 13.59 10.84 0.21
N GLY A 80 12.89 11.49 -0.72
CA GLY A 80 12.25 10.82 -1.85
C GLY A 80 10.95 10.07 -1.53
N HIS A 81 10.48 10.13 -0.29
CA HIS A 81 9.18 9.56 0.08
C HIS A 81 8.15 10.67 0.25
N PHE A 82 6.94 10.42 -0.22
CA PHE A 82 5.84 11.38 -0.18
C PHE A 82 4.60 10.76 0.43
N GLN A 83 3.79 11.60 1.02
CA GLN A 83 2.48 11.24 1.54
C GLN A 83 1.42 11.99 0.75
N LEU A 84 0.41 11.27 0.27
CA LEU A 84 -0.74 11.84 -0.41
C LEU A 84 -1.99 11.61 0.42
N LYS A 85 -2.72 12.69 0.70
CA LYS A 85 -4.02 12.63 1.37
C LYS A 85 -5.12 12.96 0.39
N HIS A 86 -6.11 12.08 0.33
CA HIS A 86 -7.32 12.26 -0.46
C HIS A 86 -8.52 11.79 0.36
N LYS A 87 -9.44 12.71 0.69
CA LYS A 87 -10.56 12.43 1.61
C LYS A 87 -10.04 11.89 2.96
N ALA A 88 -10.54 10.74 3.39
CA ALA A 88 -10.09 10.06 4.60
C ALA A 88 -8.88 9.13 4.39
N ALA A 89 -8.43 8.95 3.16
CA ALA A 89 -7.33 8.04 2.83
C ALA A 89 -5.98 8.76 2.79
N THR A 90 -4.95 8.05 3.23
CA THR A 90 -3.57 8.49 3.15
C THR A 90 -2.74 7.39 2.49
N TYR A 91 -1.93 7.76 1.50
CA TYR A 91 -1.09 6.86 0.72
C TYR A 91 0.38 7.26 0.87
N ASN A 92 1.26 6.25 0.89
CA ASN A 92 2.71 6.47 0.94
C ASN A 92 3.29 6.21 -0.45
N LEU A 93 3.75 7.26 -1.08
CA LEU A 93 4.18 7.24 -2.47
C LEU A 93 5.68 7.33 -2.57
N VAL A 94 6.24 6.64 -3.55
CA VAL A 94 7.61 6.79 -3.99
C VAL A 94 7.64 7.16 -5.48
N PRO A 95 8.63 7.93 -5.93
CA PRO A 95 8.79 8.24 -7.34
C PRO A 95 9.11 7.00 -8.16
N GLU A 96 8.60 6.95 -9.37
CA GLU A 96 8.98 5.99 -10.39
C GLU A 96 9.65 6.73 -11.55
N GLU A 97 10.64 6.10 -12.15
CA GLU A 97 11.33 6.66 -13.30
C GLU A 97 10.39 6.67 -14.51
N THR A 98 10.38 7.77 -15.25
CA THR A 98 9.59 7.93 -16.47
C THR A 98 10.46 8.47 -17.60
N THR A 99 10.19 8.02 -18.82
CA THR A 99 10.87 8.52 -20.02
C THR A 99 10.22 9.76 -20.62
N THR A 100 9.04 10.14 -20.13
CA THR A 100 8.22 11.23 -20.69
C THR A 100 8.44 12.59 -19.99
N GLY A 101 9.24 12.62 -18.92
CA GLY A 101 9.42 13.82 -18.09
C GLY A 101 8.28 14.10 -17.11
N ALA A 102 7.17 13.35 -17.19
CA ALA A 102 6.12 13.41 -16.16
C ALA A 102 6.66 12.89 -14.83
N VAL A 103 6.25 13.48 -13.72
CA VAL A 103 6.51 12.93 -12.39
C VAL A 103 5.45 11.90 -12.05
N ARG A 104 5.87 10.68 -11.78
CA ARG A 104 5.00 9.58 -11.35
C ARG A 104 5.37 9.16 -9.94
N LEU A 105 4.40 9.23 -9.04
CA LEU A 105 4.51 8.73 -7.67
C LEU A 105 3.58 7.54 -7.51
N GLU A 106 4.03 6.50 -6.83
CA GLU A 106 3.26 5.26 -6.73
C GLU A 106 3.29 4.66 -5.32
N ASP A 107 2.11 4.29 -4.81
CA ASP A 107 1.96 3.33 -3.72
C ASP A 107 1.60 1.96 -4.32
N LYS A 108 2.61 1.13 -4.57
CA LYS A 108 2.43 -0.20 -5.18
C LYS A 108 1.53 -1.12 -4.37
N ARG A 109 1.53 -0.97 -3.05
CA ARG A 109 0.70 -1.76 -2.15
C ARG A 109 -0.78 -1.38 -2.28
N ALA A 110 -1.07 -0.09 -2.26
CA ALA A 110 -2.43 0.42 -2.44
C ALA A 110 -2.88 0.38 -3.91
N GLY A 111 -1.92 0.38 -4.86
CA GLY A 111 -2.18 0.49 -6.30
C GLY A 111 -2.59 1.92 -6.69
N ILE A 112 -2.14 2.90 -5.94
CA ILE A 112 -2.42 4.31 -6.19
C ILE A 112 -1.25 4.95 -6.91
N VAL A 113 -1.56 5.70 -7.95
CA VAL A 113 -0.61 6.44 -8.78
C VAL A 113 -1.01 7.90 -8.82
N TRP A 114 -0.07 8.78 -8.50
CA TRP A 114 -0.17 10.21 -8.68
C TRP A 114 0.73 10.63 -9.83
N LEU A 115 0.15 11.23 -10.84
CA LEU A 115 0.87 11.75 -12.00
C LEU A 115 0.85 13.27 -11.98
N GLN A 116 2.02 13.90 -12.20
CA GLN A 116 2.17 15.35 -12.36
C GLN A 116 2.79 15.65 -13.73
N ILE A 117 2.15 16.52 -14.46
CA ILE A 117 2.70 17.17 -15.64
C ILE A 117 2.69 18.68 -15.41
N PRO A 118 3.38 19.50 -16.23
CA PRO A 118 3.45 20.94 -15.98
C PRO A 118 2.10 21.64 -15.82
N SER A 119 1.07 21.21 -16.54
CA SER A 119 -0.24 21.89 -16.56
C SER A 119 -1.25 21.33 -15.55
N LYS A 120 -1.12 20.06 -15.14
CA LYS A 120 -2.08 19.42 -14.25
C LYS A 120 -1.53 18.14 -13.61
N SER A 121 -2.27 17.63 -12.65
CA SER A 121 -2.02 16.33 -12.03
C SER A 121 -3.28 15.48 -12.04
N MET A 122 -3.12 14.17 -11.80
CA MET A 122 -4.23 13.24 -11.69
C MET A 122 -3.92 12.09 -10.70
N LEU A 123 -4.95 11.63 -10.02
CA LEU A 123 -4.90 10.46 -9.13
C LEU A 123 -5.58 9.27 -9.80
N MET A 124 -4.89 8.15 -9.84
CA MET A 124 -5.36 6.93 -10.48
C MET A 124 -5.30 5.75 -9.52
N ASN A 125 -6.22 4.82 -9.68
CA ASN A 125 -6.12 3.49 -9.11
C ASN A 125 -5.69 2.51 -10.21
N ALA A 126 -4.42 2.10 -10.17
CA ALA A 126 -3.83 1.23 -11.19
C ALA A 126 -4.37 -0.21 -11.13
N LYS A 127 -4.87 -0.66 -9.96
CA LYS A 127 -5.41 -2.02 -9.82
C LYS A 127 -6.69 -2.23 -10.62
N ILE A 128 -7.48 -1.19 -10.76
CA ILE A 128 -8.77 -1.24 -11.46
C ILE A 128 -8.80 -0.35 -12.71
N GLY A 129 -7.68 0.29 -13.04
CA GLY A 129 -7.56 1.13 -14.23
C GLY A 129 -8.44 2.39 -14.22
N GLN A 130 -8.80 2.91 -13.05
CA GLN A 130 -9.72 4.05 -12.93
C GLN A 130 -9.00 5.32 -12.50
N ARG A 131 -9.45 6.46 -13.03
CA ARG A 131 -9.12 7.78 -12.50
C ARG A 131 -9.97 8.03 -11.25
N VAL A 132 -9.30 8.38 -10.16
CA VAL A 132 -9.93 8.73 -8.89
C VAL A 132 -10.21 10.23 -8.82
N ALA A 133 -9.26 11.03 -9.29
CA ALA A 133 -9.42 12.48 -9.46
C ALA A 133 -8.60 12.95 -10.67
N ASP A 134 -9.13 13.86 -11.44
CA ASP A 134 -8.49 14.42 -12.63
C ASP A 134 -8.47 15.96 -12.59
N ASN A 135 -7.74 16.53 -13.53
CA ASN A 135 -7.59 17.98 -13.69
C ASN A 135 -7.19 18.68 -12.38
N CYS A 136 -6.36 18.03 -11.59
CA CYS A 136 -5.85 18.57 -10.34
C CYS A 136 -4.80 19.63 -10.62
N GLN A 137 -4.97 20.81 -10.07
CA GLN A 137 -4.03 21.92 -10.23
C GLN A 137 -3.47 22.35 -8.89
N MET A 138 -2.16 22.33 -8.80
CA MET A 138 -1.37 22.93 -7.72
C MET A 138 -1.05 24.40 -8.05
N ALA A 139 -0.64 25.17 -7.05
CA ALA A 139 -0.26 26.57 -7.26
C ALA A 139 0.87 26.72 -8.31
N GLN A 140 1.79 25.76 -8.34
CA GLN A 140 2.94 25.71 -9.26
C GLN A 140 2.54 25.38 -10.72
N GLN A 141 1.35 24.79 -10.92
CA GLN A 141 0.82 24.40 -12.24
C GLN A 141 -0.12 25.45 -12.86
N LYS A 142 -0.47 26.47 -12.10
CA LYS A 142 -1.29 27.59 -12.60
C LYS A 142 -0.38 28.56 -13.35
N SER A 143 -0.44 28.52 -14.65
CA SER A 143 0.16 29.49 -15.55
C SER A 143 -0.89 30.53 -15.95
#